data_4798876364eb450e4b12a74c5062b7ed
#
_entry.id   4798876364eb450e4b12a74c5062b7ed
#
_cell.length_a   1.000
_cell.length_b   1.000
_cell.length_c   1.000
_cell.angle_alpha   90.00
_cell.angle_beta   90.00
_cell.angle_gamma   90.00
#
_symmetry.space_group_name_H-M   'P 1'
#
loop_
_entity.id
_entity.type
_entity.pdbx_description
1 polymer ?
#
loop_
_entity_poly.entity_id
_entity_poly.type
_entity_poly.pdbx_seq_one_letter_code
_entity_poly.pdbx_strand_id
1 'polypeptide(L)'
;MAADLKQLIEWRRWFHQNPELSNEEFQTTARLREILESYDIRTLDLPLKAGLIAEVGQGEEMIAIRSDIDALPINEKTNLAYQSQNDNVMHACGHDIHMASILGTAVKLKEMESELPGRVRIIFQSAEETGDGAPAVVQTGALDGALAILGFHNAPMIKVGEWRAKSGHLTSNVDRFNIRIQGRGAHAAMPQDSVDPQIVLGQLILSLQTIVSRNIAPYEEAVVTIGQIHSGHTWNVIPQEAMVEGTVRSFKADIRDQVEDRMTQICEGLEKQFNVKIDLDYHRLTASVINDETLQNLALEVAQSVGYETEVLPRALTIGEDFSGYQAVAPVHFAMIGSDSDYPLHHEQFQPNEQILDKVPDYFIAFIQRLWDEHLRR
;
A
#
# COMPACT_ATOMS: atom_id res chain seq x y z
N MET A 1 -31.20 9.23 3.57
CA MET A 1 -31.06 9.08 5.06
C MET A 1 -29.58 8.95 5.34
N ALA A 2 -29.05 9.73 6.26
CA ALA A 2 -27.64 9.66 6.64
C ALA A 2 -27.27 8.24 7.08
N ALA A 3 -26.10 7.77 6.66
CA ALA A 3 -25.53 6.57 7.21
C ALA A 3 -24.94 6.92 8.60
N ASP A 4 -25.51 6.38 9.66
CA ASP A 4 -25.01 6.55 11.01
C ASP A 4 -23.87 5.55 11.32
N LEU A 5 -23.18 5.72 12.44
CA LEU A 5 -22.09 4.84 12.85
C LEU A 5 -22.51 3.36 12.87
N LYS A 6 -23.75 3.07 13.26
CA LYS A 6 -24.26 1.68 13.29
C LYS A 6 -24.29 1.09 11.89
N GLN A 7 -24.75 1.84 10.91
CA GLN A 7 -24.76 1.41 9.50
C GLN A 7 -23.34 1.18 8.96
N LEU A 8 -22.37 2.06 9.30
CA LEU A 8 -20.98 1.88 8.90
C LEU A 8 -20.37 0.60 9.51
N ILE A 9 -20.66 0.32 10.78
CA ILE A 9 -20.25 -0.92 11.44
C ILE A 9 -20.89 -2.14 10.76
N GLU A 10 -22.16 -2.08 10.37
CA GLU A 10 -22.83 -3.17 9.66
C GLU A 10 -22.17 -3.42 8.29
N TRP A 11 -21.84 -2.39 7.51
CA TRP A 11 -21.12 -2.53 6.25
C TRP A 11 -19.73 -3.10 6.46
N ARG A 12 -18.93 -2.55 7.39
CA ARG A 12 -17.60 -3.05 7.75
C ARG A 12 -17.62 -4.54 8.08
N ARG A 13 -18.55 -4.98 8.91
CA ARG A 13 -18.68 -6.38 9.32
C ARG A 13 -19.08 -7.29 8.17
N TRP A 14 -19.90 -6.80 7.25
CA TRP A 14 -20.21 -7.57 6.04
C TRP A 14 -18.96 -7.79 5.19
N PHE A 15 -18.16 -6.74 4.93
CA PHE A 15 -16.91 -6.88 4.19
C PHE A 15 -15.92 -7.80 4.92
N HIS A 16 -15.81 -7.66 6.23
CA HIS A 16 -14.94 -8.52 7.04
C HIS A 16 -15.32 -10.01 6.96
N GLN A 17 -16.61 -10.32 6.87
CA GLN A 17 -17.09 -11.69 6.73
C GLN A 17 -16.90 -12.26 5.33
N ASN A 18 -16.77 -11.44 4.30
CA ASN A 18 -16.71 -11.81 2.90
C ASN A 18 -15.45 -11.27 2.21
N PRO A 19 -14.24 -11.50 2.76
CA PRO A 19 -13.01 -10.97 2.21
C PRO A 19 -12.64 -11.69 0.91
N GLU A 20 -12.09 -10.97 -0.06
CA GLU A 20 -11.61 -11.51 -1.32
C GLU A 20 -10.16 -11.07 -1.58
N LEU A 21 -9.38 -11.92 -2.21
CA LEU A 21 -7.97 -11.65 -2.52
C LEU A 21 -7.82 -10.61 -3.64
N SER A 22 -6.65 -9.99 -3.71
CA SER A 22 -6.27 -9.03 -4.75
C SER A 22 -6.62 -9.54 -6.15
N ASN A 23 -7.27 -8.70 -6.97
CA ASN A 23 -7.78 -9.02 -8.30
C ASN A 23 -8.94 -10.03 -8.36
N GLU A 24 -9.51 -10.45 -7.23
CA GLU A 24 -10.64 -11.40 -7.14
C GLU A 24 -11.84 -10.81 -6.38
N GLU A 25 -11.83 -9.49 -6.09
CA GLU A 25 -12.79 -8.77 -5.26
C GLU A 25 -14.14 -8.52 -5.98
N PHE A 26 -14.70 -9.57 -6.58
CA PHE A 26 -15.91 -9.45 -7.41
C PHE A 26 -17.18 -9.28 -6.58
N GLN A 27 -17.35 -10.02 -5.48
CA GLN A 27 -18.50 -9.89 -4.58
C GLN A 27 -18.41 -8.58 -3.79
N THR A 28 -17.23 -8.21 -3.35
CA THR A 28 -16.94 -6.93 -2.70
C THR A 28 -17.33 -5.77 -3.61
N THR A 29 -16.90 -5.80 -4.88
CA THR A 29 -17.26 -4.81 -5.90
C THR A 29 -18.77 -4.74 -6.13
N ALA A 30 -19.44 -5.89 -6.24
CA ALA A 30 -20.89 -5.95 -6.43
C ALA A 30 -21.63 -5.36 -5.21
N ARG A 31 -21.18 -5.66 -3.99
CA ARG A 31 -21.77 -5.14 -2.76
C ARG A 31 -21.58 -3.63 -2.62
N LEU A 32 -20.38 -3.12 -2.94
CA LEU A 32 -20.12 -1.68 -2.98
C LEU A 32 -21.07 -0.97 -3.94
N ARG A 33 -21.24 -1.50 -5.15
CA ARG A 33 -22.17 -0.97 -6.16
C ARG A 33 -23.61 -0.96 -5.64
N GLU A 34 -24.08 -2.06 -5.08
CA GLU A 34 -25.43 -2.18 -4.49
C GLU A 34 -25.67 -1.09 -3.42
N ILE A 35 -24.72 -0.92 -2.50
CA ILE A 35 -24.82 0.10 -1.46
C ILE A 35 -24.89 1.50 -2.09
N LEU A 36 -23.96 1.85 -2.99
CA LEU A 36 -23.92 3.16 -3.63
C LEU A 36 -25.20 3.47 -4.40
N GLU A 37 -25.69 2.52 -5.19
CA GLU A 37 -26.96 2.64 -5.95
C GLU A 37 -28.16 2.84 -5.03
N SER A 38 -28.18 2.22 -3.84
CA SER A 38 -29.26 2.40 -2.85
C SER A 38 -29.35 3.82 -2.28
N TYR A 39 -28.28 4.60 -2.43
CA TYR A 39 -28.21 6.02 -2.08
C TYR A 39 -28.20 6.95 -3.29
N ASP A 40 -28.58 6.46 -4.48
CA ASP A 40 -28.57 7.22 -5.74
C ASP A 40 -27.18 7.80 -6.09
N ILE A 41 -26.11 7.13 -5.70
CA ILE A 41 -24.73 7.49 -6.05
C ILE A 41 -24.35 6.72 -7.31
N ARG A 42 -24.03 7.45 -8.38
CA ARG A 42 -23.68 6.84 -9.67
C ARG A 42 -22.31 6.21 -9.66
N THR A 43 -22.15 5.08 -10.31
CA THR A 43 -20.87 4.43 -10.59
C THR A 43 -20.49 4.66 -12.05
N LEU A 44 -19.18 4.79 -12.32
CA LEU A 44 -18.67 4.96 -13.66
C LEU A 44 -18.46 3.57 -14.30
N ASP A 45 -18.76 3.48 -15.60
CA ASP A 45 -18.49 2.27 -16.39
C ASP A 45 -17.03 2.34 -16.93
N LEU A 46 -16.13 1.67 -16.25
CA LEU A 46 -14.69 1.72 -16.51
C LEU A 46 -14.14 0.29 -16.69
N PRO A 47 -13.08 0.10 -17.47
CA PRO A 47 -12.50 -1.23 -17.74
C PRO A 47 -11.63 -1.74 -16.58
N LEU A 48 -12.19 -1.78 -15.37
CA LEU A 48 -11.57 -2.35 -14.17
C LEU A 48 -11.96 -3.82 -14.04
N LYS A 49 -11.02 -4.68 -13.69
CA LYS A 49 -11.29 -6.11 -13.45
C LYS A 49 -12.12 -6.30 -12.19
N ALA A 50 -11.78 -5.62 -11.12
CA ALA A 50 -12.49 -5.51 -9.86
C ALA A 50 -12.34 -4.09 -9.31
N GLY A 51 -13.12 -3.75 -8.28
CA GLY A 51 -13.23 -2.38 -7.82
C GLY A 51 -14.13 -1.52 -8.69
N LEU A 52 -14.33 -0.28 -8.31
CA LEU A 52 -15.16 0.68 -9.03
C LEU A 52 -14.81 2.13 -8.66
N ILE A 53 -15.25 3.06 -9.50
CA ILE A 53 -15.23 4.48 -9.19
C ILE A 53 -16.67 4.97 -9.19
N ALA A 54 -17.09 5.62 -8.10
CA ALA A 54 -18.34 6.35 -7.99
C ALA A 54 -18.08 7.86 -8.10
N GLU A 55 -19.16 8.62 -8.34
CA GLU A 55 -19.06 10.07 -8.47
C GLU A 55 -20.28 10.75 -7.86
N VAL A 56 -20.02 11.83 -7.10
CA VAL A 56 -21.03 12.73 -6.52
C VAL A 56 -20.69 14.16 -6.94
N GLY A 57 -21.73 14.96 -7.21
CA GLY A 57 -21.57 16.33 -7.68
C GLY A 57 -21.45 16.45 -9.20
N GLN A 58 -21.26 17.68 -9.67
CA GLN A 58 -21.18 18.05 -11.09
C GLN A 58 -20.16 19.16 -11.29
N GLY A 59 -19.73 19.40 -12.51
CA GLY A 59 -18.78 20.45 -12.86
C GLY A 59 -17.46 19.91 -13.39
N GLU A 60 -16.56 20.82 -13.74
CA GLU A 60 -15.25 20.46 -14.33
C GLU A 60 -14.23 20.09 -13.26
N GLU A 61 -14.24 20.79 -12.14
CA GLU A 61 -13.30 20.56 -11.05
C GLU A 61 -13.58 19.25 -10.32
N MET A 62 -12.51 18.55 -9.96
CA MET A 62 -12.60 17.22 -9.39
C MET A 62 -11.61 17.04 -8.23
N ILE A 63 -12.11 16.49 -7.12
CA ILE A 63 -11.31 15.93 -6.04
C ILE A 63 -11.60 14.43 -6.01
N ALA A 64 -10.59 13.60 -5.67
CA ALA A 64 -10.82 12.19 -5.50
C ALA A 64 -10.47 11.73 -4.08
N ILE A 65 -11.21 10.72 -3.60
CA ILE A 65 -10.91 9.99 -2.35
C ILE A 65 -10.80 8.51 -2.65
N ARG A 66 -9.92 7.79 -1.92
CA ARG A 66 -9.63 6.37 -2.18
C ARG A 66 -9.82 5.50 -0.96
N SER A 67 -10.40 4.34 -1.17
CA SER A 67 -10.30 3.14 -0.35
C SER A 67 -9.74 2.00 -1.20
N ASP A 68 -8.86 1.21 -0.63
CA ASP A 68 -8.56 -0.14 -1.08
C ASP A 68 -9.66 -1.11 -0.65
N ILE A 69 -9.71 -2.32 -1.28
CA ILE A 69 -10.82 -3.27 -1.02
C ILE A 69 -10.39 -4.73 -0.90
N ASP A 70 -9.13 -5.06 -1.17
CA ASP A 70 -8.63 -6.43 -1.15
C ASP A 70 -8.29 -6.93 0.25
N ALA A 71 -8.16 -8.26 0.38
CA ALA A 71 -7.81 -8.96 1.59
C ALA A 71 -6.56 -9.83 1.38
N LEU A 72 -6.07 -10.43 2.46
CA LEU A 72 -4.83 -11.18 2.53
C LEU A 72 -5.08 -12.69 2.67
N PRO A 73 -4.17 -13.54 2.15
CA PRO A 73 -4.23 -15.00 2.32
C PRO A 73 -3.81 -15.43 3.73
N ILE A 74 -4.59 -15.03 4.73
CA ILE A 74 -4.36 -15.28 6.16
C ILE A 74 -5.57 -16.00 6.74
N ASN A 75 -5.33 -17.06 7.51
CA ASN A 75 -6.39 -17.75 8.22
C ASN A 75 -6.71 -17.02 9.52
N GLU A 76 -7.90 -16.42 9.59
CA GLU A 76 -8.32 -15.62 10.73
C GLU A 76 -8.49 -16.45 12.02
N LYS A 77 -8.00 -15.89 13.13
CA LYS A 77 -8.11 -16.49 14.48
C LYS A 77 -8.64 -15.52 15.54
N THR A 78 -9.47 -14.57 15.14
CA THR A 78 -10.04 -13.56 16.07
C THR A 78 -11.16 -14.10 16.92
N ASN A 79 -11.85 -15.17 16.50
CA ASN A 79 -13.08 -15.71 17.10
C ASN A 79 -14.22 -14.69 17.21
N LEU A 80 -14.25 -13.69 16.34
CA LEU A 80 -15.33 -12.72 16.26
C LEU A 80 -16.62 -13.35 15.73
N ALA A 81 -17.78 -12.84 16.16
CA ALA A 81 -19.07 -13.28 15.62
C ALA A 81 -19.23 -12.97 14.11
N TYR A 82 -18.42 -12.07 13.58
CA TYR A 82 -18.37 -11.66 12.17
C TYR A 82 -17.01 -11.96 11.54
N GLN A 83 -16.29 -12.98 12.03
CA GLN A 83 -15.04 -13.42 11.40
C GLN A 83 -15.26 -13.86 9.94
N SER A 84 -14.19 -13.89 9.17
CA SER A 84 -14.19 -14.32 7.76
C SER A 84 -14.90 -15.66 7.58
N GLN A 85 -15.74 -15.75 6.54
CA GLN A 85 -16.40 -16.98 6.09
C GLN A 85 -15.63 -17.66 4.95
N ASN A 86 -14.55 -17.03 4.48
CA ASN A 86 -13.68 -17.54 3.43
C ASN A 86 -12.42 -18.14 4.05
N ASP A 87 -12.24 -19.45 3.90
CA ASP A 87 -11.08 -20.17 4.45
C ASP A 87 -9.77 -19.55 3.94
N ASN A 88 -8.85 -19.26 4.87
CA ASN A 88 -7.54 -18.69 4.60
C ASN A 88 -7.54 -17.31 3.93
N VAL A 89 -8.61 -16.54 4.07
CA VAL A 89 -8.68 -15.15 3.59
C VAL A 89 -9.20 -14.26 4.73
N MET A 90 -8.54 -13.12 4.97
CA MET A 90 -8.88 -12.20 6.05
C MET A 90 -8.56 -10.75 5.67
N HIS A 91 -9.43 -9.80 6.04
CA HIS A 91 -9.07 -8.37 6.05
C HIS A 91 -8.11 -8.04 7.20
N ALA A 92 -6.86 -8.57 7.10
CA ALA A 92 -5.83 -8.38 8.12
C ALA A 92 -5.05 -7.06 7.96
N CYS A 93 -5.34 -6.28 6.92
CA CYS A 93 -4.84 -4.91 6.73
C CYS A 93 -5.88 -3.84 7.09
N GLY A 94 -7.15 -4.21 7.24
CA GLY A 94 -8.23 -3.31 7.66
C GLY A 94 -8.87 -2.54 6.51
N HIS A 95 -8.78 -3.03 5.28
CA HIS A 95 -9.43 -2.42 4.12
C HIS A 95 -10.96 -2.42 4.23
N ASP A 96 -11.54 -3.31 5.04
CA ASP A 96 -12.96 -3.29 5.43
C ASP A 96 -13.33 -2.03 6.23
N ILE A 97 -12.43 -1.50 7.07
CA ILE A 97 -12.57 -0.20 7.74
C ILE A 97 -12.49 0.94 6.71
N HIS A 98 -11.57 0.85 5.76
CA HIS A 98 -11.41 1.87 4.72
C HIS A 98 -12.67 1.95 3.85
N MET A 99 -13.18 0.80 3.37
CA MET A 99 -14.42 0.74 2.59
C MET A 99 -15.61 1.36 3.32
N ALA A 100 -15.84 0.96 4.58
CA ALA A 100 -16.96 1.48 5.36
C ALA A 100 -16.84 2.99 5.61
N SER A 101 -15.62 3.49 5.89
CA SER A 101 -15.35 4.92 6.09
C SER A 101 -15.64 5.74 4.83
N ILE A 102 -15.16 5.27 3.68
CA ILE A 102 -15.32 5.96 2.40
C ILE A 102 -16.75 5.84 1.87
N LEU A 103 -17.47 4.72 2.13
CA LEU A 103 -18.92 4.64 1.89
C LEU A 103 -19.68 5.68 2.73
N GLY A 104 -19.35 5.81 4.02
CA GLY A 104 -19.95 6.85 4.88
C GLY A 104 -19.71 8.26 4.35
N THR A 105 -18.49 8.52 3.86
CA THR A 105 -18.14 9.79 3.20
C THR A 105 -18.97 10.00 1.94
N ALA A 106 -19.11 8.96 1.10
CA ALA A 106 -19.89 9.03 -0.14
C ALA A 106 -21.37 9.39 0.12
N VAL A 107 -21.98 8.79 1.14
CA VAL A 107 -23.36 9.07 1.52
C VAL A 107 -23.52 10.52 2.02
N LYS A 108 -22.61 11.00 2.87
CA LYS A 108 -22.61 12.40 3.32
C LYS A 108 -22.41 13.39 2.17
N LEU A 109 -21.51 13.10 1.22
CA LEU A 109 -21.35 13.90 0.00
C LEU A 109 -22.63 13.95 -0.82
N LYS A 110 -23.34 12.82 -0.94
CA LYS A 110 -24.62 12.76 -1.67
C LYS A 110 -25.68 13.62 -1.02
N GLU A 111 -25.77 13.66 0.31
CA GLU A 111 -26.75 14.51 1.02
C GLU A 111 -26.53 16.01 0.78
N MET A 112 -25.28 16.42 0.56
CA MET A 112 -24.91 17.81 0.27
C MET A 112 -24.59 18.05 -1.21
N GLU A 113 -24.95 17.14 -2.12
CA GLU A 113 -24.55 17.17 -3.53
C GLU A 113 -24.85 18.50 -4.22
N SER A 114 -25.99 19.14 -3.92
CA SER A 114 -26.37 20.42 -4.50
C SER A 114 -25.53 21.62 -4.03
N GLU A 115 -24.73 21.43 -2.96
CA GLU A 115 -23.88 22.46 -2.39
C GLU A 115 -22.43 22.32 -2.86
N LEU A 116 -22.09 21.21 -3.55
CA LEU A 116 -20.75 20.93 -4.02
C LEU A 116 -20.40 21.83 -5.21
N PRO A 117 -19.26 22.55 -5.17
CA PRO A 117 -18.86 23.43 -6.29
C PRO A 117 -18.30 22.64 -7.49
N GLY A 118 -17.97 21.37 -7.31
CA GLY A 118 -17.42 20.47 -8.32
C GLY A 118 -17.87 19.03 -8.06
N ARG A 119 -17.14 18.08 -8.59
CA ARG A 119 -17.40 16.65 -8.42
C ARG A 119 -16.37 15.97 -7.53
N VAL A 120 -16.80 14.97 -6.77
CA VAL A 120 -15.94 14.09 -6.01
C VAL A 120 -15.97 12.69 -6.62
N ARG A 121 -14.82 12.16 -7.00
CA ARG A 121 -14.65 10.75 -7.37
C ARG A 121 -14.25 9.92 -6.17
N ILE A 122 -14.97 8.82 -6.00
CA ILE A 122 -14.82 7.90 -4.87
C ILE A 122 -14.29 6.60 -5.45
N ILE A 123 -13.03 6.29 -5.15
CA ILE A 123 -12.31 5.15 -5.70
C ILE A 123 -12.38 4.02 -4.68
N PHE A 124 -12.95 2.89 -5.10
CA PHE A 124 -12.84 1.60 -4.41
C PHE A 124 -11.89 0.73 -5.23
N GLN A 125 -10.64 0.74 -4.84
CA GLN A 125 -9.51 0.19 -5.59
C GLN A 125 -9.24 -1.25 -5.19
N SER A 126 -9.17 -2.16 -6.16
CA SER A 126 -8.69 -3.54 -5.98
C SER A 126 -7.16 -3.61 -5.88
N ALA A 127 -6.63 -4.75 -5.43
CA ALA A 127 -5.24 -5.17 -5.60
C ALA A 127 -4.18 -4.19 -5.05
N GLU A 128 -4.41 -3.60 -3.86
CA GLU A 128 -3.39 -2.81 -3.17
C GLU A 128 -2.20 -3.68 -2.75
N GLU A 129 -2.46 -4.84 -2.16
CA GLU A 129 -1.47 -5.75 -1.57
C GLU A 129 -0.50 -6.37 -2.61
N THR A 130 -0.85 -6.27 -3.89
CA THR A 130 0.02 -6.66 -5.02
C THR A 130 0.66 -5.48 -5.74
N GLY A 131 0.24 -4.26 -5.43
CA GLY A 131 0.77 -3.03 -6.03
C GLY A 131 0.23 -2.74 -7.45
N ASP A 132 -0.78 -3.48 -7.91
CA ASP A 132 -1.31 -3.36 -9.28
C ASP A 132 -2.53 -2.43 -9.36
N GLY A 133 -3.16 -2.13 -8.24
CA GLY A 133 -4.46 -1.47 -8.19
C GLY A 133 -4.44 -0.01 -8.61
N ALA A 134 -3.62 0.82 -7.98
CA ALA A 134 -3.55 2.24 -8.33
C ALA A 134 -3.10 2.46 -9.79
N PRO A 135 -2.10 1.75 -10.34
CA PRO A 135 -1.78 1.82 -11.77
C PRO A 135 -2.97 1.49 -12.68
N ALA A 136 -3.76 0.46 -12.34
CA ALA A 136 -4.94 0.08 -13.12
C ALA A 136 -6.00 1.20 -13.11
N VAL A 137 -6.25 1.84 -11.97
CA VAL A 137 -7.17 2.98 -11.86
C VAL A 137 -6.66 4.17 -12.67
N VAL A 138 -5.38 4.53 -12.57
CA VAL A 138 -4.77 5.64 -13.31
C VAL A 138 -4.89 5.43 -14.83
N GLN A 139 -4.66 4.21 -15.32
CA GLN A 139 -4.78 3.87 -16.75
C GLN A 139 -6.20 4.08 -17.31
N THR A 140 -7.23 4.13 -16.49
CA THR A 140 -8.59 4.43 -16.97
C THR A 140 -8.77 5.88 -17.45
N GLY A 141 -7.85 6.80 -17.09
CA GLY A 141 -7.98 8.24 -17.32
C GLY A 141 -9.06 8.91 -16.45
N ALA A 142 -9.69 8.15 -15.56
CA ALA A 142 -10.79 8.67 -14.74
C ALA A 142 -10.36 9.77 -13.76
N LEU A 143 -9.07 9.90 -13.48
CA LEU A 143 -8.54 10.86 -12.52
C LEU A 143 -7.81 12.04 -13.18
N ASP A 144 -7.82 12.12 -14.52
CA ASP A 144 -7.15 13.20 -15.25
C ASP A 144 -7.77 14.56 -14.88
N GLY A 145 -6.91 15.49 -14.48
CA GLY A 145 -7.31 16.81 -14.05
C GLY A 145 -7.85 16.91 -12.61
N ALA A 146 -7.66 15.89 -11.79
CA ALA A 146 -7.98 15.97 -10.36
C ALA A 146 -7.15 17.06 -9.67
N LEU A 147 -7.78 17.88 -8.84
CA LEU A 147 -7.14 18.91 -8.02
C LEU A 147 -6.29 18.27 -6.90
N ALA A 148 -6.79 17.17 -6.35
CA ALA A 148 -6.13 16.37 -5.32
C ALA A 148 -6.72 14.97 -5.25
N ILE A 149 -5.91 14.00 -4.80
CA ILE A 149 -6.36 12.65 -4.46
C ILE A 149 -6.01 12.39 -3.01
N LEU A 150 -7.01 12.02 -2.20
CA LEU A 150 -6.91 11.88 -0.77
C LEU A 150 -7.11 10.42 -0.36
N GLY A 151 -6.34 9.96 0.61
CA GLY A 151 -6.48 8.62 1.18
C GLY A 151 -6.08 8.59 2.64
N PHE A 152 -6.29 7.43 3.26
CA PHE A 152 -5.82 7.16 4.61
C PHE A 152 -5.55 5.66 4.77
N HIS A 153 -4.75 5.32 5.76
CA HIS A 153 -4.64 3.95 6.26
C HIS A 153 -4.98 3.91 7.75
N ASN A 154 -5.71 2.90 8.17
CA ASN A 154 -5.89 2.62 9.58
C ASN A 154 -4.56 2.22 10.23
N ALA A 155 -4.31 2.69 11.44
CA ALA A 155 -3.04 2.46 12.13
C ALA A 155 -3.28 1.80 13.49
N PRO A 156 -3.06 0.47 13.62
CA PRO A 156 -3.38 -0.28 14.83
C PRO A 156 -2.63 0.18 16.07
N MET A 157 -1.39 0.65 15.91
CA MET A 157 -0.54 1.09 17.02
C MET A 157 -0.80 2.54 17.46
N ILE A 158 -1.79 3.18 16.87
CA ILE A 158 -2.21 4.55 17.16
C ILE A 158 -3.64 4.48 17.73
N LYS A 159 -3.93 5.26 18.77
CA LYS A 159 -5.24 5.25 19.42
C LYS A 159 -6.32 5.83 18.52
N VAL A 160 -7.54 5.36 18.67
CA VAL A 160 -8.70 6.00 18.03
C VAL A 160 -8.78 7.47 18.45
N GLY A 161 -9.01 8.35 17.48
CA GLY A 161 -9.02 9.80 17.69
C GLY A 161 -7.66 10.48 17.51
N GLU A 162 -6.59 9.73 17.22
CA GLU A 162 -5.30 10.27 16.81
C GLU A 162 -5.16 10.22 15.27
N TRP A 163 -4.52 11.26 14.71
CA TRP A 163 -4.22 11.41 13.29
C TRP A 163 -2.75 11.75 13.11
N ARG A 164 -2.07 11.06 12.21
CA ARG A 164 -0.64 11.26 11.95
C ARG A 164 -0.35 11.30 10.45
N ALA A 165 0.44 12.27 10.04
CA ALA A 165 0.99 12.36 8.68
C ALA A 165 2.22 13.26 8.66
N LYS A 166 2.82 13.47 7.49
CA LYS A 166 3.90 14.43 7.25
C LYS A 166 3.95 14.84 5.79
N SER A 167 4.50 16.00 5.49
CA SER A 167 4.85 16.40 4.12
C SER A 167 6.04 15.60 3.57
N GLY A 168 6.12 15.51 2.26
CA GLY A 168 7.13 14.72 1.58
C GLY A 168 6.93 13.22 1.78
N HIS A 169 7.99 12.45 1.78
CA HIS A 169 7.93 10.99 1.90
C HIS A 169 7.23 10.53 3.17
N LEU A 170 6.08 9.88 3.03
CA LEU A 170 5.32 9.28 4.13
C LEU A 170 5.61 7.77 4.25
N THR A 171 5.62 7.05 3.12
CA THR A 171 5.90 5.60 3.05
C THR A 171 7.21 5.36 2.30
N SER A 172 7.68 4.11 2.24
CA SER A 172 8.90 3.76 1.50
C SER A 172 8.61 3.27 0.08
N ASN A 173 9.62 3.34 -0.80
CA ASN A 173 9.67 2.46 -1.96
C ASN A 173 9.80 1.01 -1.47
N VAL A 174 9.17 0.09 -2.18
CA VAL A 174 9.25 -1.35 -1.94
C VAL A 174 9.75 -2.03 -3.20
N ASP A 175 10.87 -2.75 -3.09
CA ASP A 175 11.38 -3.60 -4.16
C ASP A 175 11.60 -5.01 -3.64
N ARG A 176 11.49 -5.96 -4.56
CA ARG A 176 11.82 -7.37 -4.37
C ARG A 176 12.93 -7.74 -5.32
N PHE A 177 13.88 -8.54 -4.87
CA PHE A 177 14.89 -9.11 -5.74
C PHE A 177 14.99 -10.62 -5.54
N ASN A 178 15.28 -11.31 -6.64
CA ASN A 178 15.63 -12.73 -6.66
C ASN A 178 16.94 -12.87 -7.42
N ILE A 179 17.95 -13.50 -6.82
CA ILE A 179 19.25 -13.73 -7.44
C ILE A 179 19.52 -15.22 -7.48
N ARG A 180 19.70 -15.75 -8.70
CA ARG A 180 20.04 -17.13 -8.96
C ARG A 180 21.48 -17.25 -9.42
N ILE A 181 22.27 -18.07 -8.73
CA ILE A 181 23.66 -18.37 -9.04
C ILE A 181 23.73 -19.77 -9.64
N GLN A 182 24.17 -19.87 -10.89
CA GLN A 182 24.31 -21.14 -11.61
C GLN A 182 25.80 -21.50 -11.66
N GLY A 183 26.16 -22.55 -10.94
CA GLY A 183 27.49 -23.11 -10.91
C GLY A 183 27.56 -24.45 -11.62
N ARG A 184 28.48 -25.32 -11.15
CA ARG A 184 28.59 -26.72 -11.57
C ARG A 184 28.80 -27.61 -10.37
N GLY A 185 27.83 -28.49 -10.11
CA GLY A 185 27.89 -29.43 -9.00
C GLY A 185 28.97 -30.50 -9.18
N ALA A 186 29.45 -31.06 -8.05
CA ALA A 186 30.42 -32.16 -8.05
C ALA A 186 30.37 -32.90 -6.70
N HIS A 187 31.15 -34.00 -6.61
CA HIS A 187 31.40 -34.64 -5.32
C HIS A 187 32.17 -33.70 -4.39
N ALA A 188 31.73 -33.55 -3.13
CA ALA A 188 32.31 -32.57 -2.20
C ALA A 188 33.80 -32.73 -1.94
N ALA A 189 34.37 -33.95 -2.13
CA ALA A 189 35.81 -34.22 -2.03
C ALA A 189 36.60 -33.93 -3.32
N MET A 190 35.91 -33.49 -4.40
CA MET A 190 36.52 -33.19 -5.71
C MET A 190 36.13 -31.75 -6.16
N PRO A 191 36.49 -30.73 -5.38
CA PRO A 191 36.07 -29.33 -5.67
C PRO A 191 36.66 -28.78 -6.97
N GLN A 192 37.78 -29.32 -7.47
CA GLN A 192 38.40 -28.93 -8.74
C GLN A 192 37.50 -29.26 -9.97
N ASP A 193 36.57 -30.20 -9.82
CA ASP A 193 35.61 -30.55 -10.87
C ASP A 193 34.31 -29.72 -10.82
N SER A 194 34.23 -28.81 -9.85
CA SER A 194 33.05 -27.95 -9.61
C SER A 194 33.29 -26.49 -10.01
N VAL A 195 32.21 -25.75 -10.02
CA VAL A 195 32.16 -24.29 -9.83
C VAL A 195 31.13 -24.07 -8.72
N ASP A 196 31.63 -23.87 -7.51
CA ASP A 196 30.82 -23.92 -6.29
C ASP A 196 29.95 -22.66 -6.11
N PRO A 197 28.62 -22.72 -6.30
CA PRO A 197 27.75 -21.55 -6.14
C PRO A 197 27.57 -21.15 -4.67
N GLN A 198 27.88 -22.00 -3.70
CA GLN A 198 27.77 -21.66 -2.26
C GLN A 198 28.86 -20.68 -1.82
N ILE A 199 30.05 -20.77 -2.39
CA ILE A 199 31.15 -19.81 -2.13
C ILE A 199 30.77 -18.45 -2.71
N VAL A 200 30.19 -18.43 -3.92
CA VAL A 200 29.72 -17.21 -4.57
C VAL A 200 28.57 -16.59 -3.76
N LEU A 201 27.62 -17.40 -3.27
CA LEU A 201 26.54 -16.99 -2.38
C LEU A 201 27.05 -16.30 -1.13
N GLY A 202 28.07 -16.87 -0.46
CA GLY A 202 28.70 -16.25 0.71
C GLY A 202 29.28 -14.86 0.41
N GLN A 203 29.96 -14.70 -0.74
CA GLN A 203 30.48 -13.40 -1.18
C GLN A 203 29.35 -12.44 -1.57
N LEU A 204 28.32 -12.91 -2.23
CA LEU A 204 27.14 -12.11 -2.60
C LEU A 204 26.48 -11.50 -1.37
N ILE A 205 26.19 -12.31 -0.34
CA ILE A 205 25.54 -11.86 0.91
C ILE A 205 26.34 -10.73 1.54
N LEU A 206 27.67 -10.88 1.69
CA LEU A 206 28.54 -9.87 2.27
C LEU A 206 28.60 -8.60 1.40
N SER A 207 28.68 -8.77 0.07
CA SER A 207 28.80 -7.66 -0.88
C SER A 207 27.51 -6.81 -0.92
N LEU A 208 26.33 -7.44 -0.88
CA LEU A 208 25.05 -6.72 -0.85
C LEU A 208 24.95 -5.80 0.38
N GLN A 209 25.47 -6.19 1.54
CA GLN A 209 25.46 -5.32 2.72
C GLN A 209 26.35 -4.06 2.55
N THR A 210 27.30 -4.08 1.61
CA THR A 210 28.13 -2.91 1.32
C THR A 210 27.36 -1.82 0.57
N ILE A 211 26.25 -2.14 -0.07
CA ILE A 211 25.39 -1.16 -0.76
C ILE A 211 25.00 -0.07 0.24
N VAL A 212 24.37 -0.44 1.32
CA VAL A 212 23.92 0.52 2.35
C VAL A 212 25.13 1.10 3.10
N SER A 213 26.07 0.25 3.54
CA SER A 213 27.13 0.71 4.44
C SER A 213 28.25 1.51 3.75
N ARG A 214 28.43 1.41 2.42
CA ARG A 214 29.56 2.02 1.67
C ARG A 214 29.17 2.83 0.45
N ASN A 215 27.91 2.74 -0.03
CA ASN A 215 27.50 3.46 -1.23
C ASN A 215 26.42 4.49 -0.95
N ILE A 216 25.54 4.25 0.02
CA ILE A 216 24.48 5.21 0.42
C ILE A 216 25.07 6.24 1.40
N ALA A 217 24.75 7.51 1.19
CA ALA A 217 25.18 8.58 2.08
C ALA A 217 24.62 8.36 3.50
N PRO A 218 25.36 8.66 4.57
CA PRO A 218 24.95 8.33 5.95
C PRO A 218 23.70 9.09 6.43
N TYR A 219 23.26 10.11 5.72
CA TYR A 219 22.02 10.86 5.98
C TYR A 219 20.85 10.41 5.10
N GLU A 220 21.07 9.44 4.20
CA GLU A 220 20.03 8.80 3.39
C GLU A 220 19.64 7.45 3.99
N GLU A 221 18.37 7.08 3.80
CA GLU A 221 17.83 5.87 4.41
C GLU A 221 17.55 4.81 3.32
N ALA A 222 18.16 3.63 3.51
CA ALA A 222 17.89 2.45 2.69
C ALA A 222 18.08 1.16 3.50
N VAL A 223 17.34 0.12 3.14
CA VAL A 223 17.45 -1.23 3.70
C VAL A 223 17.59 -2.23 2.56
N VAL A 224 18.55 -3.14 2.66
CA VAL A 224 18.69 -4.32 1.80
C VAL A 224 18.69 -5.55 2.68
N THR A 225 17.63 -6.34 2.60
CA THR A 225 17.44 -7.53 3.45
C THR A 225 17.30 -8.77 2.59
N ILE A 226 18.07 -9.82 2.89
CA ILE A 226 17.88 -11.16 2.34
C ILE A 226 16.95 -11.90 3.28
N GLY A 227 15.78 -12.30 2.76
CA GLY A 227 14.75 -13.02 3.51
C GLY A 227 14.82 -14.53 3.37
N GLN A 228 15.30 -15.02 2.21
CA GLN A 228 15.38 -16.45 1.92
C GLN A 228 16.69 -16.80 1.24
N ILE A 229 17.21 -18.01 1.57
CA ILE A 229 18.40 -18.60 0.97
C ILE A 229 18.12 -20.08 0.72
N HIS A 230 18.40 -20.53 -0.50
CA HIS A 230 18.25 -21.94 -0.88
C HIS A 230 19.50 -22.43 -1.60
N SER A 231 20.13 -23.50 -1.10
CA SER A 231 21.26 -24.16 -1.77
C SER A 231 21.54 -25.54 -1.18
N GLY A 232 21.80 -26.51 -2.04
CA GLY A 232 22.19 -27.86 -1.65
C GLY A 232 21.06 -28.72 -1.08
N HIS A 233 21.26 -30.05 -1.09
CA HIS A 233 20.30 -31.03 -0.58
C HIS A 233 20.94 -32.09 0.31
N THR A 234 22.27 -32.23 0.26
CA THR A 234 23.01 -33.24 1.02
C THR A 234 24.43 -32.77 1.36
N TRP A 235 25.02 -33.33 2.39
CA TRP A 235 26.29 -32.90 2.96
C TRP A 235 27.54 -33.21 2.12
N ASN A 236 27.48 -34.15 1.17
CA ASN A 236 28.61 -34.65 0.40
C ASN A 236 28.57 -34.33 -1.09
N VAL A 237 27.74 -33.36 -1.50
CA VAL A 237 27.59 -32.87 -2.90
C VAL A 237 27.67 -31.37 -2.93
N ILE A 238 28.56 -30.83 -3.78
CA ILE A 238 28.52 -29.41 -4.16
C ILE A 238 27.29 -29.20 -5.08
N PRO A 239 26.37 -28.29 -4.77
CA PRO A 239 25.15 -28.12 -5.55
C PRO A 239 25.42 -27.50 -6.92
N GLN A 240 24.42 -27.63 -7.81
CA GLN A 240 24.42 -27.02 -9.14
C GLN A 240 24.09 -25.53 -9.09
N GLU A 241 23.30 -25.10 -8.09
CA GLU A 241 22.80 -23.73 -7.98
C GLU A 241 22.65 -23.29 -6.53
N ALA A 242 22.58 -21.96 -6.36
CA ALA A 242 22.17 -21.31 -5.13
C ALA A 242 21.23 -20.14 -5.48
N MET A 243 20.35 -19.78 -4.57
CA MET A 243 19.36 -18.74 -4.76
C MET A 243 19.18 -17.91 -3.48
N VAL A 244 19.00 -16.61 -3.63
CA VAL A 244 18.58 -15.70 -2.58
C VAL A 244 17.40 -14.88 -3.05
N GLU A 245 16.50 -14.59 -2.11
CA GLU A 245 15.38 -13.67 -2.32
C GLU A 245 15.38 -12.65 -1.19
N GLY A 246 15.05 -11.41 -1.53
CA GLY A 246 15.05 -10.34 -0.55
C GLY A 246 14.23 -9.12 -0.94
N THR A 247 14.31 -8.12 -0.10
CA THR A 247 13.59 -6.86 -0.27
C THR A 247 14.50 -5.66 -0.09
N VAL A 248 14.17 -4.57 -0.79
CA VAL A 248 14.77 -3.26 -0.62
C VAL A 248 13.71 -2.27 -0.15
N ARG A 249 14.10 -1.37 0.76
CA ARG A 249 13.34 -0.18 1.13
C ARG A 249 14.22 1.03 0.91
N SER A 250 13.64 2.08 0.35
CA SER A 250 14.27 3.40 0.20
C SER A 250 13.15 4.45 0.18
N PHE A 251 13.51 5.73 0.18
CA PHE A 251 12.49 6.80 0.11
C PHE A 251 12.62 7.60 -1.18
N LYS A 252 13.83 7.96 -1.56
CA LYS A 252 14.11 8.77 -2.75
C LYS A 252 14.32 7.90 -3.99
N ALA A 253 13.92 8.41 -5.15
CA ALA A 253 14.06 7.69 -6.42
C ALA A 253 15.54 7.46 -6.80
N ASP A 254 16.41 8.45 -6.61
CA ASP A 254 17.85 8.34 -6.87
C ASP A 254 18.54 7.30 -5.99
N ILE A 255 18.14 7.18 -4.72
CA ILE A 255 18.63 6.13 -3.81
C ILE A 255 18.14 4.75 -4.25
N ARG A 256 16.87 4.64 -4.70
CA ARG A 256 16.31 3.42 -5.27
C ARG A 256 17.11 2.97 -6.49
N ASP A 257 17.38 3.87 -7.42
CA ASP A 257 18.20 3.64 -8.63
C ASP A 257 19.61 3.18 -8.24
N GLN A 258 20.24 3.88 -7.30
CA GLN A 258 21.59 3.55 -6.84
C GLN A 258 21.68 2.15 -6.23
N VAL A 259 20.67 1.70 -5.46
CA VAL A 259 20.66 0.35 -4.87
C VAL A 259 20.58 -0.71 -5.97
N GLU A 260 19.68 -0.57 -6.94
CA GLU A 260 19.52 -1.50 -8.06
C GLU A 260 20.78 -1.58 -8.92
N ASP A 261 21.36 -0.43 -9.31
CA ASP A 261 22.59 -0.34 -10.07
C ASP A 261 23.77 -1.04 -9.36
N ARG A 262 23.90 -0.79 -8.05
CA ARG A 262 24.97 -1.43 -7.25
C ARG A 262 24.76 -2.93 -7.11
N MET A 263 23.54 -3.39 -6.95
CA MET A 263 23.22 -4.83 -6.89
C MET A 263 23.59 -5.50 -8.22
N THR A 264 23.24 -4.89 -9.35
CA THR A 264 23.61 -5.35 -10.69
C THR A 264 25.13 -5.46 -10.85
N GLN A 265 25.87 -4.40 -10.50
CA GLN A 265 27.33 -4.38 -10.60
C GLN A 265 28.01 -5.43 -9.71
N ILE A 266 27.47 -5.71 -8.52
CA ILE A 266 27.94 -6.77 -7.64
C ILE A 266 27.77 -8.14 -8.29
N CYS A 267 26.58 -8.41 -8.87
CA CYS A 267 26.31 -9.66 -9.58
C CYS A 267 27.26 -9.85 -10.76
N GLU A 268 27.42 -8.85 -11.64
CA GLU A 268 28.35 -8.90 -12.78
C GLU A 268 29.81 -9.10 -12.34
N GLY A 269 30.22 -8.48 -11.23
CA GLY A 269 31.56 -8.62 -10.66
C GLY A 269 31.85 -10.05 -10.22
N LEU A 270 30.89 -10.64 -9.50
CA LEU A 270 30.98 -12.02 -9.00
C LEU A 270 30.92 -13.06 -10.13
N GLU A 271 30.11 -12.84 -11.18
CA GLU A 271 30.11 -13.67 -12.39
C GLU A 271 31.50 -13.81 -12.97
N LYS A 272 32.16 -12.67 -13.18
CA LYS A 272 33.51 -12.63 -13.77
C LYS A 272 34.56 -13.24 -12.83
N GLN A 273 34.47 -12.97 -11.52
CA GLN A 273 35.41 -13.45 -10.54
C GLN A 273 35.40 -14.97 -10.39
N PHE A 274 34.21 -15.58 -10.39
CA PHE A 274 34.03 -17.01 -10.08
C PHE A 274 33.67 -17.86 -11.32
N ASN A 275 33.53 -17.26 -12.49
CA ASN A 275 33.13 -17.94 -13.71
C ASN A 275 31.82 -18.73 -13.54
N VAL A 276 30.84 -18.07 -12.95
CA VAL A 276 29.45 -18.53 -12.75
C VAL A 276 28.53 -17.67 -13.59
N LYS A 277 27.26 -18.10 -13.76
CA LYS A 277 26.19 -17.24 -14.24
C LYS A 277 25.34 -16.77 -13.06
N ILE A 278 25.04 -15.46 -13.00
CA ILE A 278 24.18 -14.87 -11.99
C ILE A 278 23.03 -14.16 -12.69
N ASP A 279 21.80 -14.62 -12.47
CA ASP A 279 20.60 -13.96 -12.97
C ASP A 279 20.00 -13.14 -11.81
N LEU A 280 19.95 -11.83 -11.96
CA LEU A 280 19.25 -10.88 -11.07
C LEU A 280 17.88 -10.57 -11.65
N ASP A 281 16.84 -10.89 -10.92
CA ASP A 281 15.46 -10.49 -11.20
C ASP A 281 15.04 -9.47 -10.14
N TYR A 282 14.99 -8.19 -10.54
CA TYR A 282 14.70 -7.06 -9.65
C TYR A 282 13.34 -6.44 -10.02
N HIS A 283 12.43 -6.43 -9.06
CA HIS A 283 11.07 -5.92 -9.24
C HIS A 283 10.87 -4.67 -8.39
N ARG A 284 10.64 -3.53 -9.06
CA ARG A 284 10.15 -2.32 -8.41
C ARG A 284 8.64 -2.46 -8.23
N LEU A 285 8.20 -2.59 -6.97
CA LEU A 285 6.79 -2.66 -6.63
C LEU A 285 6.24 -1.24 -6.41
N THR A 286 5.86 -0.88 -5.19
CA THR A 286 5.30 0.43 -4.90
C THR A 286 6.39 1.51 -4.77
N ALA A 287 6.07 2.74 -5.14
CA ALA A 287 6.89 3.91 -4.84
C ALA A 287 6.54 4.47 -3.46
N SER A 288 7.35 5.39 -2.95
CA SER A 288 7.03 6.14 -1.74
C SER A 288 5.83 7.06 -1.97
N VAL A 289 4.85 7.07 -1.08
CA VAL A 289 3.82 8.11 -1.04
C VAL A 289 4.47 9.41 -0.58
N ILE A 290 4.37 10.45 -1.41
CA ILE A 290 4.93 11.77 -1.16
C ILE A 290 3.77 12.75 -0.98
N ASN A 291 3.45 13.07 0.27
CA ASN A 291 2.40 14.06 0.56
C ASN A 291 2.79 15.45 0.08
N ASP A 292 1.92 16.09 -0.70
CA ASP A 292 2.06 17.49 -1.07
C ASP A 292 2.06 18.38 0.19
N GLU A 293 2.96 19.36 0.25
CA GLU A 293 3.14 20.20 1.43
C GLU A 293 1.91 21.09 1.70
N THR A 294 1.27 21.60 0.65
CA THR A 294 0.07 22.43 0.78
C THR A 294 -1.09 21.59 1.30
N LEU A 295 -1.29 20.40 0.73
CA LEU A 295 -2.32 19.46 1.18
C LEU A 295 -2.07 18.99 2.62
N GLN A 296 -0.82 18.74 3.01
CA GLN A 296 -0.45 18.33 4.36
C GLN A 296 -0.81 19.41 5.41
N ASN A 297 -0.50 20.67 5.12
CA ASN A 297 -0.81 21.75 6.04
C ASN A 297 -2.33 21.90 6.22
N LEU A 298 -3.06 21.81 5.12
CA LEU A 298 -4.52 21.87 5.13
C LEU A 298 -5.14 20.68 5.87
N ALA A 299 -4.63 19.47 5.62
CA ALA A 299 -5.07 18.25 6.28
C ALA A 299 -4.89 18.30 7.80
N LEU A 300 -3.78 18.87 8.26
CA LEU A 300 -3.49 19.05 9.68
C LEU A 300 -4.52 20.00 10.35
N GLU A 301 -4.79 21.15 9.72
CA GLU A 301 -5.81 22.11 10.21
C GLU A 301 -7.20 21.45 10.26
N VAL A 302 -7.56 20.71 9.21
CA VAL A 302 -8.84 19.99 9.14
C VAL A 302 -8.94 18.92 10.22
N ALA A 303 -7.91 18.09 10.40
CA ALA A 303 -7.91 17.04 11.41
C ALA A 303 -8.12 17.62 12.82
N GLN A 304 -7.46 18.73 13.13
CA GLN A 304 -7.66 19.46 14.39
C GLN A 304 -9.09 19.99 14.52
N SER A 305 -9.65 20.55 13.45
CA SER A 305 -11.00 21.14 13.46
C SER A 305 -12.11 20.12 13.71
N VAL A 306 -11.92 18.86 13.27
CA VAL A 306 -12.86 17.76 13.51
C VAL A 306 -12.52 16.99 14.81
N GLY A 307 -11.55 17.46 15.58
CA GLY A 307 -11.25 16.98 16.93
C GLY A 307 -10.36 15.74 16.98
N TYR A 308 -9.46 15.56 16.01
CA TYR A 308 -8.35 14.60 16.14
C TYR A 308 -7.24 15.20 17.02
N GLU A 309 -6.61 14.34 17.81
CA GLU A 309 -5.28 14.60 18.34
C GLU A 309 -4.26 14.37 17.22
N THR A 310 -3.49 15.42 16.86
CA THR A 310 -2.65 15.39 15.66
C THR A 310 -1.17 15.32 15.99
N GLU A 311 -0.43 14.51 15.23
CA GLU A 311 1.03 14.45 15.27
C GLU A 311 1.61 14.52 13.85
N VAL A 312 2.55 15.45 13.64
CA VAL A 312 3.37 15.44 12.43
C VAL A 312 4.51 14.44 12.62
N LEU A 313 4.53 13.40 11.82
CA LEU A 313 5.54 12.34 11.93
C LEU A 313 6.96 12.90 11.71
N PRO A 314 7.91 12.60 12.60
CA PRO A 314 9.29 13.07 12.47
C PRO A 314 10.06 12.34 11.36
N ARG A 315 9.62 11.13 10.97
CA ARG A 315 10.22 10.28 9.94
C ARG A 315 9.16 9.60 9.10
N ALA A 316 9.53 9.19 7.89
CA ALA A 316 8.71 8.35 7.04
C ALA A 316 8.58 6.92 7.63
N LEU A 317 7.55 6.21 7.19
CA LEU A 317 7.26 4.83 7.56
C LEU A 317 7.91 3.88 6.55
N THR A 318 8.39 2.73 7.00
CA THR A 318 9.02 1.71 6.12
C THR A 318 8.01 0.74 5.49
N ILE A 319 6.72 1.09 5.50
CA ILE A 319 5.65 0.34 4.84
C ILE A 319 5.58 0.70 3.36
N GLY A 320 5.03 -0.22 2.54
CA GLY A 320 4.64 0.05 1.15
C GLY A 320 3.20 0.54 1.09
N GLU A 321 2.85 1.23 0.00
CA GLU A 321 1.48 1.66 -0.28
C GLU A 321 1.36 2.04 -1.77
N ASP A 322 0.47 1.38 -2.50
CA ASP A 322 0.31 1.59 -3.93
C ASP A 322 -0.43 2.90 -4.27
N PHE A 323 -1.03 3.56 -3.28
CA PHE A 323 -1.56 4.92 -3.40
C PHE A 323 -0.56 5.89 -4.03
N SER A 324 0.72 5.60 -3.90
CA SER A 324 1.81 6.32 -4.57
C SER A 324 1.63 6.43 -6.09
N GLY A 325 0.94 5.49 -6.72
CA GLY A 325 0.66 5.50 -8.16
C GLY A 325 -0.17 6.71 -8.60
N TYR A 326 -1.00 7.24 -7.73
CA TYR A 326 -1.84 8.42 -8.02
C TYR A 326 -1.05 9.72 -8.17
N GLN A 327 0.17 9.79 -7.67
CA GLN A 327 1.07 10.94 -7.81
C GLN A 327 1.41 11.24 -9.27
N ALA A 328 1.20 10.29 -10.17
CA ALA A 328 1.40 10.48 -11.61
C ALA A 328 0.37 11.44 -12.24
N VAL A 329 -0.79 11.63 -11.61
CA VAL A 329 -1.92 12.38 -12.19
C VAL A 329 -2.38 13.57 -11.37
N ALA A 330 -2.09 13.63 -10.06
CA ALA A 330 -2.49 14.74 -9.20
C ALA A 330 -1.59 14.85 -7.96
N PRO A 331 -1.58 16.01 -7.26
CA PRO A 331 -1.09 16.10 -5.88
C PRO A 331 -1.87 15.15 -4.97
N VAL A 332 -1.16 14.49 -4.04
CA VAL A 332 -1.77 13.50 -3.14
C VAL A 332 -1.58 13.87 -1.67
N HIS A 333 -2.52 13.43 -0.86
CA HIS A 333 -2.37 13.40 0.60
C HIS A 333 -2.87 12.09 1.19
N PHE A 334 -2.05 11.49 2.04
CA PHE A 334 -2.33 10.24 2.73
C PHE A 334 -2.05 10.37 4.22
N ALA A 335 -2.96 9.92 5.06
CA ALA A 335 -2.85 10.01 6.51
C ALA A 335 -2.92 8.63 7.18
N MET A 336 -2.28 8.53 8.34
CA MET A 336 -2.41 7.39 9.26
C MET A 336 -3.42 7.77 10.33
N ILE A 337 -4.54 7.04 10.42
CA ILE A 337 -5.60 7.30 11.40
C ILE A 337 -5.68 6.12 12.38
N GLY A 338 -5.64 6.42 13.67
CA GLY A 338 -5.58 5.42 14.73
C GLY A 338 -6.78 4.49 14.76
N SER A 339 -6.53 3.20 14.80
CA SER A 339 -7.53 2.14 14.91
C SER A 339 -7.38 1.26 16.16
N ASP A 340 -6.39 1.51 17.02
CA ASP A 340 -6.23 0.95 18.37
C ASP A 340 -6.48 -0.57 18.42
N SER A 341 -5.50 -1.35 17.97
CA SER A 341 -5.56 -2.81 17.95
C SER A 341 -4.43 -3.40 18.79
N ASP A 342 -4.70 -4.48 19.51
CA ASP A 342 -3.69 -5.23 20.27
C ASP A 342 -2.66 -5.94 19.34
N TYR A 343 -3.03 -6.13 18.07
CA TYR A 343 -2.22 -6.83 17.08
C TYR A 343 -1.88 -5.93 15.89
N PRO A 344 -0.68 -6.08 15.30
CA PRO A 344 -0.29 -5.31 14.13
C PRO A 344 -1.07 -5.75 12.87
N LEU A 345 -0.94 -4.96 11.78
CA LEU A 345 -1.40 -5.36 10.45
C LEU A 345 -0.80 -6.71 10.05
N HIS A 346 -1.49 -7.46 9.19
CA HIS A 346 -1.13 -8.79 8.67
C HIS A 346 -1.02 -9.88 9.74
N HIS A 347 -1.59 -9.64 10.94
CA HIS A 347 -1.65 -10.64 12.00
C HIS A 347 -3.00 -11.37 11.99
N GLU A 348 -3.01 -12.70 12.18
CA GLU A 348 -4.21 -13.54 12.18
C GLU A 348 -5.27 -13.20 13.24
N GLN A 349 -4.91 -12.39 14.23
CA GLN A 349 -5.77 -11.87 15.28
C GLN A 349 -5.98 -10.35 15.19
N PHE A 350 -5.62 -9.72 14.06
CA PHE A 350 -5.81 -8.29 13.87
C PHE A 350 -7.29 -7.92 14.02
N GLN A 351 -7.55 -6.93 14.86
CA GLN A 351 -8.91 -6.47 15.17
C GLN A 351 -8.88 -4.96 15.42
N PRO A 352 -9.16 -4.12 14.41
CA PRO A 352 -9.24 -2.67 14.60
C PRO A 352 -10.51 -2.29 15.38
N ASN A 353 -10.40 -1.22 16.17
CA ASN A 353 -11.53 -0.65 16.89
C ASN A 353 -12.46 0.08 15.92
N GLU A 354 -13.73 -0.36 15.85
CA GLU A 354 -14.75 0.17 14.95
C GLU A 354 -15.11 1.65 15.21
N GLN A 355 -14.71 2.22 16.34
CA GLN A 355 -14.93 3.65 16.64
C GLN A 355 -14.14 4.59 15.71
N ILE A 356 -13.14 4.10 14.99
CA ILE A 356 -12.48 4.87 13.92
C ILE A 356 -13.48 5.35 12.87
N LEU A 357 -14.53 4.57 12.58
CA LEU A 357 -15.57 4.88 11.60
C LEU A 357 -16.38 6.14 11.93
N ASP A 358 -16.39 6.57 13.18
CA ASP A 358 -17.18 7.73 13.61
C ASP A 358 -16.70 9.06 13.01
N LYS A 359 -15.37 9.25 12.95
CA LYS A 359 -14.77 10.54 12.57
C LYS A 359 -14.22 10.59 11.15
N VAL A 360 -13.85 9.46 10.56
CA VAL A 360 -13.20 9.47 9.23
C VAL A 360 -14.07 10.11 8.15
N PRO A 361 -15.40 9.83 8.06
CA PRO A 361 -16.25 10.51 7.09
C PRO A 361 -16.27 12.03 7.26
N ASP A 362 -16.34 12.54 8.51
CA ASP A 362 -16.36 13.98 8.79
C ASP A 362 -15.03 14.65 8.44
N TYR A 363 -13.90 13.96 8.66
CA TYR A 363 -12.59 14.43 8.23
C TYR A 363 -12.52 14.62 6.71
N PHE A 364 -12.95 13.64 5.92
CA PHE A 364 -12.91 13.77 4.46
C PHE A 364 -13.88 14.84 3.95
N ILE A 365 -15.09 14.96 4.51
CA ILE A 365 -16.02 16.04 4.15
C ILE A 365 -15.38 17.42 4.41
N ALA A 366 -14.85 17.62 5.60
CA ALA A 366 -14.22 18.90 5.96
C ALA A 366 -12.99 19.19 5.08
N PHE A 367 -12.20 18.17 4.76
CA PHE A 367 -11.02 18.31 3.90
C PHE A 367 -11.41 18.70 2.47
N ILE A 368 -12.39 18.03 1.88
CA ILE A 368 -12.90 18.33 0.54
C ILE A 368 -13.46 19.75 0.47
N GLN A 369 -14.28 20.15 1.44
CA GLN A 369 -14.84 21.50 1.51
C GLN A 369 -13.71 22.56 1.62
N ARG A 370 -12.73 22.32 2.47
CA ARG A 370 -11.62 23.25 2.69
C ARG A 370 -10.74 23.39 1.44
N LEU A 371 -10.55 22.29 0.69
CA LEU A 371 -9.81 22.32 -0.58
C LEU A 371 -10.51 23.19 -1.62
N TRP A 372 -11.81 23.06 -1.79
CA TRP A 372 -12.56 23.93 -2.70
C TRP A 372 -12.53 25.39 -2.27
N ASP A 373 -12.68 25.67 -0.97
CA ASP A 373 -12.58 27.04 -0.46
C ASP A 373 -11.23 27.69 -0.78
N GLU A 374 -10.13 26.96 -0.67
CA GLU A 374 -8.81 27.45 -1.03
C GLU A 374 -8.62 27.60 -2.54
N HIS A 375 -9.19 26.68 -3.34
CA HIS A 375 -9.12 26.72 -4.80
C HIS A 375 -9.92 27.89 -5.37
N LEU A 376 -11.13 28.12 -4.88
CA LEU A 376 -12.00 29.21 -5.33
C LEU A 376 -11.52 30.62 -4.92
N ARG A 377 -10.60 30.71 -3.97
CA ARG A 377 -9.97 31.98 -3.56
C ARG A 377 -8.76 32.40 -4.43
N ARG A 378 -8.26 31.49 -5.23
CA ARG A 378 -7.13 31.74 -6.15
C ARG A 378 -7.62 32.15 -7.52
#